data_ecb825c7121e6e3c65d7cdbc0df7237c
#
_entry.id   ecb825c7121e6e3c65d7cdbc0df7237c
#
_cell.length_a   1.000
_cell.length_b   1.000
_cell.length_c   1.000
_cell.angle_alpha   90.00
_cell.angle_beta   90.00
_cell.angle_gamma   90.00
#
_symmetry.space_group_name_H-M   'P 1'
#
loop_
_entity.id
_entity.type
_entity.pdbx_description
1 polymer ?
#
loop_
_entity_poly.entity_id
_entity_poly.type
_entity_poly.pdbx_seq_one_letter_code
_entity_poly.pdbx_strand_id
1 'polypeptide(L)'
;MLRGRSVGLTVAMLGALTASSPSLERVDSREQRVTIGGQQGPPKCGTREPADDEIAADAARVADFRRRRGPLKAGSMTTITTYVHVLHDGPDGFVPVRMIKDQIAVLNQEYAVYGFQFELAPGVRGNANPDYTDNAAWYRDDEAAFKTALKEGSGDDLNLYINNGGGYLGYAYLPAIVGTPQDVLDGVVLAWGTLPGADQPGISDIPGYVYNLGDTGTHEVGHYLGLLHTFDGSCSKTGDTVADTAAERSPDFDCTVGRNSCKDGSGPISLDPIHNFMDYSDDVCLFEFTGGQAERMNIQWALYRQGR
;
A
#
# COMPACT_ATOMS: atom_id res chain seq x y z
N MET A 1 -28.06 63.30 -47.81
CA MET A 1 -27.56 63.42 -46.43
C MET A 1 -28.11 62.28 -45.60
N LEU A 2 -27.39 61.24 -45.48
CA LEU A 2 -27.78 60.09 -44.63
C LEU A 2 -26.54 59.71 -43.82
N ARG A 3 -26.64 59.84 -42.47
CA ARG A 3 -25.59 59.53 -41.50
C ARG A 3 -25.62 58.02 -41.21
N GLY A 4 -24.51 57.31 -41.51
CA GLY A 4 -24.28 55.96 -41.10
C GLY A 4 -23.99 55.88 -39.61
N ARG A 5 -24.67 55.00 -38.93
CA ARG A 5 -24.31 54.59 -37.53
C ARG A 5 -23.44 53.33 -37.60
N SER A 6 -22.19 53.44 -37.08
CA SER A 6 -21.34 52.31 -36.82
C SER A 6 -21.83 51.57 -35.58
N VAL A 7 -22.06 50.28 -35.70
CA VAL A 7 -22.32 49.37 -34.57
C VAL A 7 -20.99 48.71 -34.23
N GLY A 8 -20.45 49.04 -33.06
CA GLY A 8 -19.27 48.39 -32.51
C GLY A 8 -19.61 46.99 -31.95
N LEU A 9 -18.95 46.00 -32.49
CA LEU A 9 -19.03 44.61 -32.00
C LEU A 9 -18.03 44.44 -30.86
N THR A 10 -18.50 44.28 -29.61
CA THR A 10 -17.70 43.99 -28.46
C THR A 10 -17.51 42.47 -28.39
N VAL A 11 -16.28 41.99 -28.67
CA VAL A 11 -15.91 40.59 -28.47
C VAL A 11 -15.61 40.39 -27.01
N ALA A 12 -16.46 39.64 -26.32
CA ALA A 12 -16.20 39.17 -24.97
C ALA A 12 -15.18 38.00 -25.03
N MET A 13 -13.97 38.23 -24.52
CA MET A 13 -13.01 37.14 -24.26
C MET A 13 -13.53 36.29 -23.10
N LEU A 14 -13.94 35.05 -23.40
CA LEU A 14 -14.11 34.01 -22.41
C LEU A 14 -12.68 33.61 -21.91
N GLY A 15 -12.34 33.99 -20.71
CA GLY A 15 -11.17 33.46 -20.00
C GLY A 15 -11.35 31.97 -19.73
N ALA A 16 -10.54 31.15 -20.35
CA ALA A 16 -10.42 29.74 -20.00
C ALA A 16 -9.82 29.63 -18.59
N LEU A 17 -10.64 29.26 -17.62
CA LEU A 17 -10.17 28.79 -16.32
C LEU A 17 -9.50 27.42 -16.56
N THR A 18 -8.17 27.42 -16.62
CA THR A 18 -7.38 26.20 -16.51
C THR A 18 -7.51 25.72 -15.07
N ALA A 19 -8.35 24.73 -14.83
CA ALA A 19 -8.33 23.97 -13.60
C ALA A 19 -6.99 23.22 -13.55
N SER A 20 -6.04 23.72 -12.74
CA SER A 20 -4.88 22.96 -12.35
C SER A 20 -5.35 21.80 -11.51
N SER A 21 -5.19 20.58 -12.02
CA SER A 21 -5.32 19.36 -11.24
C SER A 21 -4.37 19.47 -10.04
N PRO A 22 -4.81 19.15 -8.80
CA PRO A 22 -3.87 19.05 -7.69
C PRO A 22 -2.87 17.96 -8.03
N SER A 23 -1.62 18.33 -8.21
CA SER A 23 -0.50 17.38 -8.22
C SER A 23 -0.55 16.67 -6.87
N LEU A 24 -0.68 15.34 -6.88
CA LEU A 24 -0.44 14.52 -5.70
C LEU A 24 1.00 14.80 -5.29
N GLU A 25 1.20 15.60 -4.23
CA GLU A 25 2.51 15.79 -3.64
C GLU A 25 2.94 14.41 -3.10
N ARG A 26 3.95 13.84 -3.74
CA ARG A 26 4.69 12.73 -3.13
C ARG A 26 5.29 13.26 -1.82
N VAL A 27 5.07 12.54 -0.74
CA VAL A 27 5.80 12.76 0.51
C VAL A 27 7.29 12.79 0.18
N ASP A 28 7.97 13.85 0.58
CA ASP A 28 9.40 14.04 0.29
C ASP A 28 10.18 12.84 0.84
N SER A 29 10.67 12.00 -0.06
CA SER A 29 11.42 10.78 0.22
C SER A 29 12.71 11.01 1.04
N ARG A 30 13.01 12.26 1.40
CA ARG A 30 14.21 12.61 2.17
C ARG A 30 14.09 12.34 3.67
N GLU A 31 12.89 12.21 4.22
CA GLU A 31 12.70 12.04 5.67
C GLU A 31 12.65 10.58 6.13
N GLN A 32 12.47 9.62 5.22
CA GLN A 32 12.33 8.20 5.58
C GLN A 32 13.53 7.31 5.18
N ARG A 33 14.70 7.89 4.95
CA ARG A 33 15.90 7.09 4.72
C ARG A 33 16.38 6.46 6.02
N VAL A 34 16.13 5.18 6.13
CA VAL A 34 16.55 4.36 7.24
C VAL A 34 18.07 4.25 7.26
N THR A 35 18.71 4.58 8.37
CA THR A 35 20.14 4.31 8.59
C THR A 35 20.26 2.99 9.34
N ILE A 36 20.51 1.93 8.60
CA ILE A 36 20.71 0.59 9.16
C ILE A 36 22.21 0.35 9.27
N GLY A 37 22.71 0.18 10.48
CA GLY A 37 24.16 -0.08 10.73
C GLY A 37 25.11 0.96 10.13
N GLY A 38 24.65 2.22 9.90
CA GLY A 38 25.42 3.27 9.26
C GLY A 38 25.34 3.30 7.72
N GLN A 39 24.64 2.38 7.09
CA GLN A 39 24.34 2.38 5.67
C GLN A 39 22.90 2.87 5.44
N GLN A 40 22.70 3.70 4.42
CA GLN A 40 21.37 4.15 4.03
C GLN A 40 20.75 3.10 3.11
N GLY A 41 19.79 2.32 3.64
CA GLY A 41 18.91 1.48 2.84
C GLY A 41 17.77 2.28 2.18
N PRO A 42 17.03 1.69 1.24
CA PRO A 42 15.81 2.29 0.73
C PRO A 42 14.79 2.44 1.86
N PRO A 43 13.95 3.51 1.85
CA PRO A 43 12.84 3.60 2.78
C PRO A 43 11.90 2.39 2.57
N LYS A 44 11.42 1.78 3.66
CA LYS A 44 10.67 0.53 3.58
C LYS A 44 9.35 0.66 2.83
N CYS A 45 8.51 1.60 3.22
CA CYS A 45 7.17 1.76 2.66
C CYS A 45 6.95 3.18 2.13
N GLY A 46 6.36 3.27 0.95
CA GLY A 46 5.99 4.53 0.31
C GLY A 46 4.50 4.86 0.42
N THR A 47 3.73 4.10 1.19
CA THR A 47 2.31 4.37 1.44
C THR A 47 2.15 5.68 2.18
N ARG A 48 1.30 6.56 1.65
CA ARG A 48 1.02 7.86 2.25
C ARG A 48 0.27 7.69 3.57
N GLU A 49 0.77 8.26 4.63
CA GLU A 49 0.03 8.38 5.88
C GLU A 49 -1.21 9.28 5.66
N PRO A 50 -2.41 8.83 6.10
CA PRO A 50 -3.59 9.66 5.99
C PRO A 50 -3.54 10.85 6.97
N ALA A 51 -4.13 11.98 6.57
CA ALA A 51 -4.26 13.13 7.45
C ALA A 51 -5.27 12.86 8.59
N ASP A 52 -5.19 13.61 9.69
CA ASP A 52 -6.04 13.41 10.88
C ASP A 52 -7.55 13.45 10.56
N ASP A 53 -7.96 14.29 9.62
CA ASP A 53 -9.35 14.39 9.17
C ASP A 53 -9.78 13.17 8.33
N GLU A 54 -8.89 12.60 7.54
CA GLU A 54 -9.12 11.35 6.80
C GLU A 54 -9.26 10.17 7.78
N ILE A 55 -8.38 10.09 8.79
CA ILE A 55 -8.45 9.10 9.88
C ILE A 55 -9.77 9.22 10.62
N ALA A 56 -10.17 10.44 11.01
CA ALA A 56 -11.42 10.67 11.72
C ALA A 56 -12.65 10.30 10.87
N ALA A 57 -12.64 10.62 9.57
CA ALA A 57 -13.71 10.26 8.65
C ALA A 57 -13.83 8.74 8.46
N ASP A 58 -12.70 8.04 8.32
CA ASP A 58 -12.69 6.58 8.23
C ASP A 58 -13.18 5.92 9.53
N ALA A 59 -12.69 6.37 10.68
CA ALA A 59 -13.14 5.87 11.99
C ALA A 59 -14.65 6.04 12.17
N ALA A 60 -15.22 7.16 11.72
CA ALA A 60 -16.67 7.38 11.76
C ALA A 60 -17.44 6.38 10.88
N ARG A 61 -16.93 6.07 9.67
CA ARG A 61 -17.52 5.08 8.75
C ARG A 61 -17.44 3.67 9.34
N VAL A 62 -16.31 3.29 9.91
CA VAL A 62 -16.12 2.00 10.61
C VAL A 62 -17.10 1.87 11.79
N ALA A 63 -17.22 2.91 12.61
CA ALA A 63 -18.16 2.92 13.74
C ALA A 63 -19.62 2.81 13.28
N ASP A 64 -19.99 3.50 12.18
CA ASP A 64 -21.35 3.40 11.62
C ASP A 64 -21.61 2.00 11.04
N PHE A 65 -20.65 1.41 10.35
CA PHE A 65 -20.75 0.04 9.85
C PHE A 65 -21.00 -0.97 10.98
N ARG A 66 -20.19 -0.90 12.07
CA ARG A 66 -20.36 -1.75 13.25
C ARG A 66 -21.76 -1.60 13.88
N ARG A 67 -22.27 -0.36 13.99
CA ARG A 67 -23.61 -0.13 14.53
C ARG A 67 -24.72 -0.76 13.69
N ARG A 68 -24.58 -0.73 12.35
CA ARG A 68 -25.62 -1.22 11.42
C ARG A 68 -25.60 -2.72 11.23
N ARG A 69 -24.42 -3.34 11.19
CA ARG A 69 -24.26 -4.77 10.86
C ARG A 69 -23.96 -5.66 12.05
N GLY A 70 -23.59 -5.11 13.19
CA GLY A 70 -23.03 -5.88 14.30
C GLY A 70 -21.65 -6.46 13.96
N PRO A 71 -21.10 -7.34 14.82
CA PRO A 71 -19.81 -7.96 14.57
C PRO A 71 -19.87 -8.81 13.29
N LEU A 72 -18.83 -8.74 12.49
CA LEU A 72 -18.69 -9.60 11.33
C LEU A 72 -18.61 -11.06 11.78
N LYS A 73 -19.32 -11.94 11.11
CA LYS A 73 -19.23 -13.37 11.40
C LYS A 73 -17.84 -13.85 11.01
N ALA A 74 -17.08 -14.33 11.98
CA ALA A 74 -15.87 -15.09 11.71
C ALA A 74 -16.21 -16.30 10.84
N GLY A 75 -15.46 -16.52 9.75
CA GLY A 75 -15.49 -17.79 9.04
C GLY A 75 -15.88 -17.81 7.56
N SER A 76 -16.09 -16.67 6.91
CA SER A 76 -16.13 -16.67 5.42
C SER A 76 -14.77 -16.26 4.88
N MET A 77 -14.12 -17.15 4.13
CA MET A 77 -12.93 -16.81 3.37
C MET A 77 -13.32 -15.84 2.23
N THR A 78 -12.64 -14.72 2.15
CA THR A 78 -12.71 -13.78 1.02
C THR A 78 -11.60 -14.13 0.04
N THR A 79 -11.95 -14.55 -1.15
CA THR A 79 -10.97 -14.76 -2.23
C THR A 79 -10.81 -13.48 -3.02
N ILE A 80 -9.57 -13.00 -3.13
CA ILE A 80 -9.17 -11.81 -3.87
C ILE A 80 -8.49 -12.24 -5.17
N THR A 81 -9.11 -11.93 -6.30
CA THR A 81 -8.50 -12.14 -7.60
C THR A 81 -7.31 -11.22 -7.75
N THR A 82 -6.16 -11.76 -8.16
CA THR A 82 -4.91 -11.01 -8.23
C THR A 82 -4.38 -10.95 -9.66
N TYR A 83 -4.25 -9.75 -10.20
CA TYR A 83 -3.60 -9.45 -11.47
C TYR A 83 -2.16 -9.01 -11.18
N VAL A 84 -1.19 -9.63 -11.84
CA VAL A 84 0.23 -9.34 -11.60
C VAL A 84 0.86 -8.76 -12.86
N HIS A 85 1.48 -7.61 -12.72
CA HIS A 85 2.13 -6.84 -13.77
C HIS A 85 3.62 -6.68 -13.46
N VAL A 86 4.47 -7.32 -14.25
CA VAL A 86 5.93 -7.23 -14.11
C VAL A 86 6.45 -6.18 -15.08
N LEU A 87 7.00 -5.10 -14.55
CA LEU A 87 7.56 -3.97 -15.28
C LEU A 87 9.08 -4.07 -15.19
N HIS A 88 9.78 -4.24 -16.32
CA HIS A 88 11.20 -4.48 -16.35
C HIS A 88 11.91 -3.62 -17.40
N ASP A 89 13.25 -3.53 -17.32
CA ASP A 89 14.12 -2.82 -18.27
C ASP A 89 15.15 -3.83 -18.78
N GLY A 90 14.81 -4.51 -19.87
CA GLY A 90 15.61 -5.63 -20.36
C GLY A 90 15.71 -6.75 -19.31
N PRO A 91 16.90 -7.09 -18.81
CA PRO A 91 17.07 -8.11 -17.77
C PRO A 91 16.73 -7.59 -16.35
N ASP A 92 16.78 -6.27 -16.14
CA ASP A 92 16.58 -5.67 -14.83
C ASP A 92 15.10 -5.71 -14.42
N GLY A 93 14.80 -6.29 -13.26
CA GLY A 93 13.44 -6.44 -12.79
C GLY A 93 12.64 -7.57 -13.44
N PHE A 94 13.24 -8.35 -14.35
CA PHE A 94 12.60 -9.53 -14.89
C PHE A 94 12.55 -10.64 -13.85
N VAL A 95 11.39 -10.91 -13.30
CA VAL A 95 11.19 -11.95 -12.28
C VAL A 95 10.54 -13.20 -12.88
N PRO A 96 11.03 -14.40 -12.54
CA PRO A 96 10.43 -15.64 -13.02
C PRO A 96 9.06 -15.89 -12.36
N VAL A 97 8.15 -16.51 -13.10
CA VAL A 97 6.78 -16.86 -12.64
C VAL A 97 6.80 -17.63 -11.30
N ARG A 98 7.86 -18.38 -11.00
CA ARG A 98 8.01 -19.10 -9.73
C ARG A 98 8.01 -18.13 -8.55
N MET A 99 8.78 -17.02 -8.61
CA MET A 99 8.84 -16.04 -7.52
C MET A 99 7.49 -15.35 -7.29
N ILE A 100 6.72 -15.12 -8.36
CA ILE A 100 5.36 -14.59 -8.26
C ILE A 100 4.43 -15.58 -7.55
N LYS A 101 4.51 -16.87 -7.90
CA LYS A 101 3.74 -17.92 -7.22
C LYS A 101 4.15 -18.09 -5.76
N ASP A 102 5.43 -17.97 -5.48
CA ASP A 102 5.96 -18.01 -4.11
C ASP A 102 5.44 -16.80 -3.31
N GLN A 103 5.37 -15.59 -3.89
CA GLN A 103 4.76 -14.41 -3.26
C GLN A 103 3.26 -14.61 -2.96
N ILE A 104 2.50 -15.17 -3.90
CA ILE A 104 1.08 -15.48 -3.66
C ILE A 104 0.94 -16.56 -2.57
N ALA A 105 1.86 -17.51 -2.50
CA ALA A 105 1.86 -18.51 -1.43
C ALA A 105 2.15 -17.87 -0.06
N VAL A 106 3.08 -16.92 0.03
CA VAL A 106 3.33 -16.14 1.26
C VAL A 106 2.07 -15.38 1.67
N LEU A 107 1.45 -14.62 0.76
CA LEU A 107 0.20 -13.91 1.06
C LEU A 107 -0.88 -14.86 1.58
N ASN A 108 -1.04 -16.03 0.97
CA ASN A 108 -2.02 -17.02 1.42
C ASN A 108 -1.69 -17.63 2.78
N GLN A 109 -0.40 -17.86 3.08
CA GLN A 109 0.05 -18.34 4.38
C GLN A 109 -0.28 -17.33 5.47
N GLU A 110 0.05 -16.06 5.26
CA GLU A 110 -0.06 -15.02 6.28
C GLU A 110 -1.50 -14.52 6.46
N TYR A 111 -2.32 -14.49 5.42
CA TYR A 111 -3.68 -13.93 5.47
C TYR A 111 -4.81 -14.94 5.70
N ALA A 112 -4.58 -16.24 5.48
CA ALA A 112 -5.66 -17.25 5.56
C ALA A 112 -6.32 -17.28 6.94
N VAL A 113 -5.54 -17.17 8.03
CA VAL A 113 -6.06 -17.17 9.40
C VAL A 113 -6.92 -15.94 9.73
N TYR A 114 -6.80 -14.88 8.92
CA TYR A 114 -7.55 -13.63 9.03
C TYR A 114 -8.72 -13.53 8.04
N GLY A 115 -8.96 -14.60 7.25
CA GLY A 115 -10.13 -14.72 6.39
C GLY A 115 -9.94 -14.24 4.96
N PHE A 116 -8.71 -14.10 4.48
CA PHE A 116 -8.42 -13.72 3.10
C PHE A 116 -7.59 -14.78 2.37
N GLN A 117 -7.82 -14.90 1.08
CA GLN A 117 -7.10 -15.77 0.17
C GLN A 117 -6.87 -15.05 -1.16
N PHE A 118 -5.73 -15.28 -1.79
CA PHE A 118 -5.34 -14.64 -3.04
C PHE A 118 -5.22 -15.70 -4.15
N GLU A 119 -5.82 -15.42 -5.28
CA GLU A 119 -5.78 -16.31 -6.43
C GLU A 119 -5.33 -15.52 -7.67
N LEU A 120 -4.36 -16.07 -8.41
CA LEU A 120 -3.97 -15.46 -9.69
C LEU A 120 -5.14 -15.49 -10.65
N ALA A 121 -5.51 -14.34 -11.18
CA ALA A 121 -6.51 -14.22 -12.22
C ALA A 121 -6.13 -15.08 -13.43
N PRO A 122 -7.08 -15.68 -14.16
CA PRO A 122 -6.82 -16.18 -15.49
C PRO A 122 -6.34 -15.02 -16.38
N GLY A 123 -5.42 -15.28 -17.31
CA GLY A 123 -4.89 -14.25 -18.20
C GLY A 123 -6.00 -13.43 -18.88
N VAL A 124 -5.83 -12.12 -18.92
CA VAL A 124 -6.83 -11.15 -19.40
C VAL A 124 -6.36 -10.53 -20.70
N ARG A 125 -7.29 -10.10 -21.55
CA ARG A 125 -6.99 -9.47 -22.86
C ARG A 125 -6.09 -10.30 -23.78
N GLY A 126 -6.06 -11.63 -23.60
CA GLY A 126 -5.20 -12.53 -24.38
C GLY A 126 -3.75 -12.59 -23.90
N ASN A 127 -3.42 -11.87 -22.82
CA ASN A 127 -2.13 -11.96 -22.14
C ASN A 127 -2.19 -13.01 -21.03
N ALA A 128 -1.05 -13.63 -20.75
CA ALA A 128 -0.92 -14.49 -19.57
C ALA A 128 -0.95 -13.63 -18.29
N ASN A 129 -1.41 -14.19 -17.19
CA ASN A 129 -1.17 -13.60 -15.88
C ASN A 129 -0.14 -14.49 -15.17
N PRO A 130 1.02 -13.95 -14.78
CA PRO A 130 1.44 -12.55 -14.86
C PRO A 130 1.69 -12.06 -16.30
N ASP A 131 1.47 -10.77 -16.53
CA ASP A 131 1.92 -10.10 -17.74
C ASP A 131 3.28 -9.43 -17.54
N TYR A 132 4.03 -9.30 -18.63
CA TYR A 132 5.38 -8.75 -18.62
C TYR A 132 5.47 -7.58 -19.60
N THR A 133 5.92 -6.43 -19.10
CA THR A 133 6.09 -5.21 -19.89
C THR A 133 7.53 -4.73 -19.81
N ASP A 134 8.25 -4.78 -20.94
CA ASP A 134 9.59 -4.19 -21.09
C ASP A 134 9.46 -2.69 -21.33
N ASN A 135 9.61 -1.89 -20.27
CA ASN A 135 9.49 -0.44 -20.31
C ASN A 135 10.33 0.20 -19.19
N ALA A 136 11.48 0.75 -19.58
CA ALA A 136 12.42 1.36 -18.64
C ALA A 136 11.84 2.51 -17.81
N ALA A 137 10.88 3.29 -18.34
CA ALA A 137 10.24 4.36 -17.61
C ALA A 137 9.29 3.81 -16.51
N TRP A 138 8.49 2.81 -16.87
CA TRP A 138 7.57 2.16 -15.94
C TRP A 138 8.29 1.30 -14.89
N TYR A 139 9.43 0.72 -15.28
CA TYR A 139 10.29 0.02 -14.34
C TYR A 139 10.82 0.93 -13.23
N ARG A 140 11.18 2.20 -13.54
CA ARG A 140 11.79 3.12 -12.57
C ARG A 140 10.77 3.98 -11.84
N ASP A 141 9.73 4.43 -12.55
CA ASP A 141 8.72 5.35 -12.02
C ASP A 141 7.54 5.43 -13.02
N ASP A 142 6.82 6.54 -13.04
CA ASP A 142 5.67 6.82 -13.91
C ASP A 142 4.41 6.00 -13.53
N GLU A 143 4.15 5.97 -12.22
CA GLU A 143 3.05 5.21 -11.62
C GLU A 143 1.71 5.46 -12.31
N ALA A 144 1.37 6.73 -12.56
CA ALA A 144 0.11 7.09 -13.18
C ALA A 144 -0.05 6.50 -14.57
N ALA A 145 1.04 6.42 -15.36
CA ALA A 145 1.00 5.87 -16.70
C ALA A 145 0.83 4.36 -16.69
N PHE A 146 1.65 3.62 -15.93
CA PHE A 146 1.53 2.17 -15.94
C PHE A 146 0.22 1.68 -15.30
N LYS A 147 -0.24 2.29 -14.20
CA LYS A 147 -1.52 1.91 -13.59
C LYS A 147 -2.70 2.24 -14.51
N THR A 148 -2.68 3.38 -15.20
CA THR A 148 -3.72 3.70 -16.20
C THR A 148 -3.76 2.69 -17.34
N ALA A 149 -2.61 2.20 -17.78
CA ALA A 149 -2.51 1.27 -18.91
C ALA A 149 -2.85 -0.18 -18.54
N LEU A 150 -2.49 -0.60 -17.33
CA LEU A 150 -2.43 -2.01 -16.96
C LEU A 150 -3.48 -2.46 -15.94
N LYS A 151 -4.10 -1.53 -15.18
CA LYS A 151 -5.11 -1.91 -14.18
C LYS A 151 -6.20 -2.80 -14.78
N GLU A 152 -6.44 -3.93 -14.15
CA GLU A 152 -7.45 -4.92 -14.52
C GLU A 152 -8.46 -5.12 -13.40
N GLY A 153 -9.65 -5.66 -13.75
CA GLY A 153 -10.69 -5.98 -12.78
C GLY A 153 -11.38 -4.76 -12.21
N SER A 154 -11.76 -4.85 -10.96
CA SER A 154 -12.59 -3.91 -10.21
C SER A 154 -11.99 -3.60 -8.83
N GLY A 155 -12.68 -2.86 -7.99
CA GLY A 155 -12.13 -2.45 -6.67
C GLY A 155 -11.95 -3.59 -5.68
N ASP A 156 -12.55 -4.76 -5.92
CA ASP A 156 -12.38 -5.98 -5.14
C ASP A 156 -11.34 -6.96 -5.72
N ASP A 157 -10.62 -6.53 -6.77
CA ASP A 157 -9.49 -7.26 -7.32
C ASP A 157 -8.17 -6.57 -6.96
N LEU A 158 -7.14 -7.33 -6.65
CA LEU A 158 -5.80 -6.81 -6.37
C LEU A 158 -5.00 -6.69 -7.66
N ASN A 159 -4.51 -5.48 -7.97
CA ASN A 159 -3.47 -5.29 -8.97
C ASN A 159 -2.12 -5.19 -8.24
N LEU A 160 -1.24 -6.14 -8.51
CA LEU A 160 0.11 -6.24 -7.96
C LEU A 160 1.13 -5.88 -9.04
N TYR A 161 1.77 -4.74 -8.90
CA TYR A 161 2.79 -4.25 -9.82
C TYR A 161 4.18 -4.53 -9.24
N ILE A 162 5.06 -5.12 -10.04
CA ILE A 162 6.41 -5.48 -9.66
C ILE A 162 7.37 -4.68 -10.55
N ASN A 163 8.15 -3.79 -9.94
CA ASN A 163 9.13 -2.94 -10.61
C ASN A 163 10.36 -2.68 -9.71
N ASN A 164 11.04 -1.55 -9.79
CA ASN A 164 12.12 -1.20 -8.87
C ASN A 164 11.68 -0.56 -7.55
N GLY A 165 10.36 -0.49 -7.29
CA GLY A 165 9.78 0.09 -6.07
C GLY A 165 9.74 1.62 -6.03
N GLY A 166 10.21 2.33 -7.04
CA GLY A 166 10.22 3.81 -7.05
C GLY A 166 11.07 4.44 -5.93
N GLY A 167 12.02 3.68 -5.37
CA GLY A 167 12.87 4.09 -4.24
C GLY A 167 12.40 3.57 -2.88
N TYR A 168 11.34 2.76 -2.85
CA TYR A 168 10.82 2.07 -1.68
C TYR A 168 10.94 0.54 -1.86
N LEU A 169 10.76 -0.23 -0.79
CA LEU A 169 10.58 -1.68 -0.88
C LEU A 169 9.20 -2.02 -1.46
N GLY A 170 8.19 -1.22 -1.11
CA GLY A 170 6.85 -1.30 -1.65
C GLY A 170 6.01 -0.08 -1.27
N TYR A 171 4.81 -0.01 -1.83
CA TYR A 171 3.77 0.92 -1.43
C TYR A 171 2.38 0.48 -1.92
N ALA A 172 1.35 0.97 -1.25
CA ALA A 172 -0.04 0.73 -1.60
C ALA A 172 -0.89 2.00 -1.44
N TYR A 173 -2.15 1.90 -1.82
CA TYR A 173 -3.17 2.90 -1.51
C TYR A 173 -4.21 2.33 -0.55
N LEU A 174 -4.61 3.13 0.43
CA LEU A 174 -5.67 2.76 1.36
C LEU A 174 -7.02 2.59 0.63
N PRO A 175 -7.92 1.71 1.10
CA PRO A 175 -9.16 1.36 0.40
C PRO A 175 -10.09 2.54 0.09
N ALA A 176 -9.98 3.64 0.82
CA ALA A 176 -10.79 4.85 0.60
C ALA A 176 -10.59 5.50 -0.78
N ILE A 177 -9.55 5.11 -1.54
CA ILE A 177 -9.32 5.56 -2.92
C ILE A 177 -10.35 4.97 -3.91
N VAL A 178 -10.89 3.77 -3.62
CA VAL A 178 -11.81 3.05 -4.52
C VAL A 178 -13.08 3.86 -4.78
N GLY A 179 -13.42 4.03 -6.05
CA GLY A 179 -14.56 4.82 -6.50
C GLY A 179 -14.35 6.34 -6.46
N THR A 180 -13.14 6.82 -6.21
CA THR A 180 -12.76 8.24 -6.35
C THR A 180 -12.13 8.50 -7.72
N PRO A 181 -11.89 9.77 -8.11
CA PRO A 181 -11.15 10.08 -9.35
C PRO A 181 -9.72 9.51 -9.39
N GLN A 182 -9.15 9.15 -8.23
CA GLN A 182 -7.82 8.54 -8.09
C GLN A 182 -7.85 7.02 -8.07
N ASP A 183 -8.99 6.39 -8.22
CA ASP A 183 -9.17 4.94 -8.21
C ASP A 183 -8.19 4.19 -9.14
N VAL A 184 -7.79 4.81 -10.25
CA VAL A 184 -6.79 4.26 -11.17
C VAL A 184 -5.44 3.96 -10.48
N LEU A 185 -5.12 4.65 -9.38
CA LEU A 185 -3.89 4.46 -8.61
C LEU A 185 -3.98 3.30 -7.60
N ASP A 186 -5.15 2.70 -7.42
CA ASP A 186 -5.33 1.56 -6.51
C ASP A 186 -4.44 0.38 -6.88
N GLY A 187 -4.07 -0.40 -5.88
CA GLY A 187 -3.22 -1.58 -5.99
C GLY A 187 -1.93 -1.46 -5.19
N VAL A 188 -1.11 -2.49 -5.29
CA VAL A 188 0.15 -2.65 -4.55
C VAL A 188 1.31 -2.62 -5.53
N VAL A 189 2.38 -1.91 -5.19
CA VAL A 189 3.66 -1.90 -5.93
C VAL A 189 4.73 -2.51 -5.03
N LEU A 190 5.51 -3.45 -5.58
CA LEU A 190 6.65 -4.08 -4.91
C LEU A 190 7.93 -3.87 -5.70
N ALA A 191 9.01 -3.56 -5.00
CA ALA A 191 10.34 -3.72 -5.56
C ALA A 191 10.60 -5.20 -5.84
N TRP A 192 11.03 -5.55 -7.04
CA TRP A 192 11.24 -6.95 -7.42
C TRP A 192 12.20 -7.72 -6.50
N GLY A 193 13.13 -6.99 -5.86
CA GLY A 193 14.08 -7.55 -4.90
C GLY A 193 13.48 -7.95 -3.55
N THR A 194 12.19 -7.65 -3.29
CA THR A 194 11.50 -8.06 -2.06
C THR A 194 10.69 -9.35 -2.22
N LEU A 195 10.64 -9.89 -3.44
CA LEU A 195 9.93 -11.15 -3.67
C LEU A 195 10.72 -12.33 -3.08
N PRO A 196 10.04 -13.43 -2.69
CA PRO A 196 10.69 -14.60 -2.15
C PRO A 196 11.80 -15.15 -3.05
N GLY A 197 13.01 -15.23 -2.48
CA GLY A 197 14.20 -15.73 -3.15
C GLY A 197 14.81 -14.76 -4.19
N ALA A 198 14.45 -13.49 -4.16
CA ALA A 198 15.14 -12.46 -4.93
C ALA A 198 16.55 -12.23 -4.38
N ASP A 199 17.47 -11.97 -5.30
CA ASP A 199 18.85 -11.60 -5.01
C ASP A 199 19.12 -10.26 -5.68
N GLN A 200 18.75 -9.17 -4.99
CA GLN A 200 18.95 -7.81 -5.50
C GLN A 200 20.05 -7.12 -4.70
N PRO A 201 21.11 -6.63 -5.35
CA PRO A 201 22.10 -5.79 -4.69
C PRO A 201 21.47 -4.58 -4.00
N GLY A 202 21.86 -4.35 -2.74
CA GLY A 202 21.36 -3.23 -1.93
C GLY A 202 20.08 -3.52 -1.13
N ILE A 203 19.36 -4.62 -1.39
CA ILE A 203 18.26 -5.11 -0.54
C ILE A 203 18.71 -6.39 0.18
N SER A 204 19.23 -7.38 -0.56
CA SER A 204 19.75 -8.63 0.01
C SER A 204 21.12 -8.48 0.68
N ASP A 205 21.90 -7.44 0.32
CA ASP A 205 23.27 -7.25 0.76
C ASP A 205 23.44 -6.40 2.02
N ILE A 206 22.36 -5.96 2.66
CA ILE A 206 22.44 -5.27 3.95
C ILE A 206 22.70 -6.30 5.03
N PRO A 207 23.91 -6.39 5.60
CA PRO A 207 24.24 -7.42 6.59
C PRO A 207 23.31 -7.37 7.80
N GLY A 208 22.63 -8.47 8.07
CA GLY A 208 21.74 -8.61 9.23
C GLY A 208 20.27 -8.31 8.93
N TYR A 209 19.89 -7.93 7.71
CA TYR A 209 18.52 -7.63 7.33
C TYR A 209 18.07 -8.47 6.14
N VAL A 210 16.84 -8.96 6.20
CA VAL A 210 16.26 -9.83 5.18
C VAL A 210 14.89 -9.27 4.77
N TYR A 211 14.77 -8.81 3.54
CA TYR A 211 13.54 -8.26 2.98
C TYR A 211 13.12 -8.97 1.69
N ASN A 212 13.54 -10.21 1.51
CA ASN A 212 13.28 -11.01 0.31
C ASN A 212 12.62 -12.36 0.63
N LEU A 213 11.84 -12.42 1.71
CA LEU A 213 11.00 -13.57 2.04
C LEU A 213 9.52 -13.34 1.65
N GLY A 214 9.16 -12.11 1.26
CA GLY A 214 7.84 -11.76 0.73
C GLY A 214 6.98 -10.93 1.67
N ASP A 215 7.47 -10.58 2.87
CA ASP A 215 6.68 -9.86 3.88
C ASP A 215 6.51 -8.37 3.57
N THR A 216 7.33 -7.80 2.69
CA THR A 216 7.00 -6.53 2.07
C THR A 216 5.65 -6.61 1.35
N GLY A 217 5.39 -7.71 0.61
CA GLY A 217 4.08 -7.94 -0.01
C GLY A 217 2.96 -8.07 1.02
N THR A 218 3.20 -8.75 2.12
CA THR A 218 2.27 -8.88 3.24
C THR A 218 1.97 -7.51 3.87
N HIS A 219 2.98 -6.70 4.12
CA HIS A 219 2.85 -5.34 4.63
C HIS A 219 1.99 -4.45 3.71
N GLU A 220 2.32 -4.37 2.43
CA GLU A 220 1.62 -3.49 1.48
C GLU A 220 0.17 -3.95 1.22
N VAL A 221 -0.09 -5.25 1.24
CA VAL A 221 -1.47 -5.78 1.20
C VAL A 221 -2.23 -5.43 2.49
N GLY A 222 -1.56 -5.30 3.63
CA GLY A 222 -2.16 -4.76 4.86
C GLY A 222 -2.71 -3.35 4.65
N HIS A 223 -1.96 -2.46 4.00
CA HIS A 223 -2.43 -1.13 3.60
C HIS A 223 -3.57 -1.20 2.58
N TYR A 224 -3.45 -2.06 1.55
CA TYR A 224 -4.52 -2.29 0.59
C TYR A 224 -5.82 -2.73 1.27
N LEU A 225 -5.75 -3.45 2.40
CA LEU A 225 -6.88 -3.85 3.24
C LEU A 225 -7.21 -2.85 4.35
N GLY A 226 -6.54 -1.69 4.41
CA GLY A 226 -6.89 -0.55 5.28
C GLY A 226 -6.20 -0.50 6.63
N LEU A 227 -5.10 -1.23 6.81
CA LEU A 227 -4.27 -1.08 8.00
C LEU A 227 -3.33 0.13 7.86
N LEU A 228 -3.02 0.75 8.98
CA LEU A 228 -1.99 1.77 9.14
C LEU A 228 -0.75 1.13 9.75
N HIS A 229 0.39 1.84 9.71
CA HIS A 229 1.58 1.37 10.42
C HIS A 229 1.35 1.32 11.93
N THR A 230 2.01 0.41 12.63
CA THR A 230 1.93 0.28 14.09
C THR A 230 2.37 1.54 14.83
N PHE A 231 3.26 2.34 14.23
CA PHE A 231 3.78 3.59 14.75
C PHE A 231 3.00 4.84 14.31
N ASP A 232 1.97 4.70 13.46
CA ASP A 232 1.07 5.81 13.11
C ASP A 232 0.32 6.29 14.35
N GLY A 233 0.25 7.63 14.50
CA GLY A 233 -0.27 8.24 15.72
C GLY A 233 0.67 8.12 16.92
N SER A 234 1.87 7.56 16.76
CA SER A 234 2.90 7.47 17.80
C SER A 234 2.35 6.87 19.11
N CYS A 235 2.75 7.38 20.26
CA CYS A 235 2.28 6.92 21.57
C CYS A 235 0.87 7.39 21.95
N SER A 236 0.04 7.81 21.01
CA SER A 236 -1.33 8.21 21.28
C SER A 236 -2.21 7.01 21.67
N LYS A 237 -3.33 7.27 22.33
CA LYS A 237 -4.27 6.20 22.69
C LYS A 237 -5.02 5.60 21.49
N THR A 238 -5.05 6.32 20.39
CA THR A 238 -5.70 5.87 19.15
C THR A 238 -4.73 5.15 18.24
N GLY A 239 -3.41 5.42 18.37
CA GLY A 239 -2.34 4.78 17.62
C GLY A 239 -2.70 4.63 16.14
N ASP A 240 -2.49 3.43 15.61
CA ASP A 240 -2.88 2.98 14.29
C ASP A 240 -4.40 2.78 14.09
N THR A 241 -5.22 3.28 15.02
CA THR A 241 -6.70 3.11 15.07
C THR A 241 -7.18 1.70 15.42
N VAL A 242 -6.30 0.80 15.82
CA VAL A 242 -6.61 -0.56 16.26
C VAL A 242 -6.32 -0.72 17.75
N ALA A 243 -7.32 -1.11 18.52
CA ALA A 243 -7.27 -1.02 20.00
C ALA A 243 -6.37 -2.05 20.67
N ASP A 244 -6.08 -3.16 20.02
CA ASP A 244 -5.23 -4.26 20.51
C ASP A 244 -3.82 -4.27 19.91
N THR A 245 -3.50 -3.31 19.04
CA THR A 245 -2.14 -3.03 18.62
C THR A 245 -1.48 -2.18 19.71
N ALA A 246 -0.30 -2.59 20.16
CA ALA A 246 0.46 -1.81 21.12
C ALA A 246 0.96 -0.50 20.48
N ALA A 247 0.85 0.62 21.25
CA ALA A 247 1.32 1.90 20.75
C ALA A 247 2.84 1.91 20.62
N GLU A 248 3.32 2.43 19.51
CA GLU A 248 4.73 2.51 19.15
C GLU A 248 5.07 3.93 18.68
N ARG A 249 6.24 4.46 19.09
CA ARG A 249 6.65 5.84 18.77
C ARG A 249 7.23 5.97 17.36
N SER A 250 7.95 4.96 16.96
CA SER A 250 8.70 4.90 15.71
C SER A 250 8.96 3.44 15.35
N PRO A 251 9.12 3.10 14.07
CA PRO A 251 9.32 1.72 13.66
C PRO A 251 10.55 1.07 14.29
N ASP A 252 10.51 -0.24 14.45
CA ASP A 252 11.69 -1.07 14.67
C ASP A 252 12.24 -1.57 13.34
N PHE A 253 13.55 -1.76 13.27
CA PHE A 253 14.22 -2.30 12.08
C PHE A 253 15.05 -3.53 12.41
N ASP A 254 15.44 -3.68 13.68
CA ASP A 254 16.46 -4.60 14.16
C ASP A 254 15.87 -5.81 14.90
N CYS A 255 14.55 -5.99 14.88
CA CYS A 255 13.88 -7.02 15.68
C CYS A 255 14.29 -6.95 17.18
N THR A 256 14.21 -5.75 17.75
CA THR A 256 14.72 -5.43 19.09
C THR A 256 13.84 -5.98 20.19
N VAL A 257 14.06 -7.22 20.60
CA VAL A 257 13.26 -7.89 21.63
C VAL A 257 13.21 -7.07 22.92
N GLY A 258 11.99 -6.83 23.41
CA GLY A 258 11.75 -6.06 24.62
C GLY A 258 11.76 -4.52 24.41
N ARG A 259 11.80 -4.06 23.18
CA ARG A 259 11.64 -2.65 22.85
C ARG A 259 10.34 -2.10 23.42
N ASN A 260 10.39 -0.87 23.94
CA ASN A 260 9.24 -0.11 24.42
C ASN A 260 9.53 1.38 24.22
N SER A 261 9.15 1.90 23.08
CA SER A 261 9.40 3.27 22.68
C SER A 261 8.47 4.28 23.35
N CYS A 262 7.34 3.84 23.94
CA CYS A 262 6.35 4.67 24.62
C CYS A 262 6.44 4.68 26.15
N LYS A 263 7.52 4.17 26.74
CA LYS A 263 7.70 4.03 28.22
C LYS A 263 7.91 5.35 28.98
N ASP A 264 8.01 6.46 28.28
CA ASP A 264 8.19 7.80 28.88
C ASP A 264 6.89 8.39 29.47
N GLY A 265 5.82 7.61 29.53
CA GLY A 265 4.51 8.02 30.05
C GLY A 265 3.62 8.71 29.02
N SER A 266 4.05 8.81 27.77
CA SER A 266 3.26 9.38 26.67
C SER A 266 2.24 8.40 26.07
N GLY A 267 2.32 7.11 26.45
CA GLY A 267 1.42 6.06 25.94
C GLY A 267 1.26 4.90 26.93
N PRO A 268 0.52 3.86 26.54
CA PRO A 268 0.37 2.65 27.34
C PRO A 268 1.72 1.96 27.55
N ILE A 269 1.92 1.40 28.73
CA ILE A 269 3.12 0.61 29.04
C ILE A 269 2.95 -0.77 28.40
N SER A 270 3.41 -0.92 27.16
CA SER A 270 3.43 -2.19 26.44
C SER A 270 4.70 -2.28 25.62
N LEU A 271 5.11 -3.49 25.29
CA LEU A 271 6.20 -3.67 24.35
C LEU A 271 5.75 -3.26 22.95
N ASP A 272 6.66 -2.72 22.17
CA ASP A 272 6.42 -2.40 20.77
C ASP A 272 6.10 -3.67 19.98
N PRO A 273 5.19 -3.61 19.00
CA PRO A 273 4.72 -4.79 18.26
C PRO A 273 5.66 -5.17 17.12
N ILE A 274 6.94 -5.40 17.44
CA ILE A 274 8.05 -5.63 16.50
C ILE A 274 7.86 -6.84 15.58
N HIS A 275 6.91 -7.72 15.88
CA HIS A 275 6.58 -8.90 15.07
C HIS A 275 5.36 -8.69 14.17
N ASN A 276 4.74 -7.50 14.25
CA ASN A 276 3.56 -7.18 13.45
C ASN A 276 3.96 -6.84 12.02
N PHE A 277 3.26 -7.40 11.03
CA PHE A 277 3.53 -7.12 9.62
C PHE A 277 3.45 -5.64 9.26
N MET A 278 2.76 -4.80 10.07
CA MET A 278 2.67 -3.35 9.84
C MET A 278 3.79 -2.54 10.51
N ASP A 279 4.77 -3.18 11.14
CA ASP A 279 6.04 -2.55 11.56
C ASP A 279 7.10 -2.66 10.45
N TYR A 280 8.31 -2.15 10.72
CA TYR A 280 9.41 -2.11 9.76
C TYR A 280 10.56 -3.09 10.08
N SER A 281 10.36 -4.03 10.98
CA SER A 281 11.28 -5.13 11.21
C SER A 281 11.54 -5.91 9.92
N ASP A 282 12.65 -6.63 9.84
CA ASP A 282 12.93 -7.48 8.69
C ASP A 282 11.98 -8.69 8.59
N ASP A 283 11.93 -9.32 7.42
CA ASP A 283 10.97 -10.41 7.15
C ASP A 283 11.13 -11.59 8.13
N VAL A 284 12.34 -11.88 8.65
CA VAL A 284 12.54 -13.00 9.61
C VAL A 284 11.93 -12.73 10.98
N CYS A 285 11.61 -11.47 11.28
CA CYS A 285 11.02 -11.03 12.54
C CYS A 285 9.49 -10.94 12.49
N LEU A 286 8.92 -10.72 11.30
CA LEU A 286 7.50 -10.47 11.09
C LEU A 286 6.72 -11.78 10.99
N PHE A 287 5.57 -11.91 11.67
CA PHE A 287 4.75 -13.12 11.57
C PHE A 287 3.30 -12.96 12.03
N GLU A 288 2.83 -11.76 12.37
CA GLU A 288 1.46 -11.63 12.89
C GLU A 288 0.76 -10.31 12.54
N PHE A 289 -0.58 -10.40 12.46
CA PHE A 289 -1.52 -9.31 12.68
C PHE A 289 -2.30 -9.55 13.96
N THR A 290 -2.81 -8.49 14.60
CA THR A 290 -3.69 -8.62 15.76
C THR A 290 -5.13 -9.01 15.35
N GLY A 291 -5.93 -9.46 16.33
CA GLY A 291 -7.35 -9.72 16.09
C GLY A 291 -8.11 -8.47 15.67
N GLY A 292 -7.76 -7.31 16.21
CA GLY A 292 -8.36 -6.02 15.84
C GLY A 292 -7.96 -5.57 14.45
N GLN A 293 -6.73 -5.82 14.02
CA GLN A 293 -6.29 -5.61 12.64
C GLN A 293 -7.08 -6.49 11.67
N ALA A 294 -7.27 -7.77 12.01
CA ALA A 294 -8.10 -8.68 11.21
C ALA A 294 -9.56 -8.18 11.09
N GLU A 295 -10.16 -7.72 12.19
CA GLU A 295 -11.50 -7.12 12.16
C GLU A 295 -11.52 -5.87 11.28
N ARG A 296 -10.50 -4.99 11.40
CA ARG A 296 -10.40 -3.77 10.59
C ARG A 296 -10.30 -4.10 9.11
N MET A 297 -9.43 -5.01 8.69
CA MET A 297 -9.30 -5.43 7.29
C MET A 297 -10.64 -5.90 6.71
N ASN A 298 -11.37 -6.73 7.44
CA ASN A 298 -12.67 -7.24 7.00
C ASN A 298 -13.73 -6.13 6.90
N ILE A 299 -13.73 -5.13 7.80
CA ILE A 299 -14.63 -3.99 7.73
C ILE A 299 -14.27 -3.08 6.55
N GLN A 300 -12.99 -2.77 6.36
CA GLN A 300 -12.49 -1.95 5.26
C GLN A 300 -12.82 -2.59 3.90
N TRP A 301 -12.62 -3.91 3.79
CA TRP A 301 -13.04 -4.67 2.61
C TRP A 301 -14.53 -4.47 2.32
N ALA A 302 -15.39 -4.70 3.31
CA ALA A 302 -16.84 -4.60 3.14
C ALA A 302 -17.32 -3.16 2.87
N LEU A 303 -16.61 -2.15 3.34
CA LEU A 303 -16.96 -0.74 3.15
C LEU A 303 -16.56 -0.22 1.77
N TYR A 304 -15.39 -0.59 1.30
CA TYR A 304 -14.78 0.10 0.18
C TYR A 304 -14.54 -0.77 -1.05
N ARG A 305 -14.36 -2.09 -0.89
CA ARG A 305 -13.93 -2.97 -1.98
C ARG A 305 -15.01 -3.94 -2.43
N GLN A 306 -15.70 -4.60 -1.52
CA GLN A 306 -16.61 -5.69 -1.83
C GLN A 306 -17.66 -5.32 -2.88
N GLY A 307 -17.58 -5.91 -4.08
CA GLY A 307 -18.52 -5.70 -5.19
C GLY A 307 -18.41 -4.31 -5.84
N ARG A 308 -17.26 -3.71 -5.83
CA ARG A 308 -17.00 -2.38 -6.41
C ARG A 308 -16.38 -2.44 -7.79
#